data_af05d862645c5795260fa4d105e0a60c
#
_entry.id   af05d862645c5795260fa4d105e0a60c
#
_cell.length_a   1.000
_cell.length_b   1.000
_cell.length_c   1.000
_cell.angle_alpha   90.00
_cell.angle_beta   90.00
_cell.angle_gamma   90.00
#
_symmetry.space_group_name_H-M   'P 1'
#
loop_
_entity.id
_entity.type
_entity.pdbx_description
1 polymer ?
#
loop_
_entity_poly.entity_id
_entity_poly.type
_entity_poly.pdbx_seq_one_letter_code
_entity_poly.pdbx_strand_id
1 'polypeptide(L)'
;MNAPAALPADAFFLDHGGARRFCLYHPPAGSCRGAVLYVHPFAEEMNRARRMAALQARALAAAGYGVLQIDLLGCGDSEGDFGDARWELWQQDLAAGADWLRGRHDGPFVLWGLRLGALLALDYARQARHPVDAMLLWQPVLKGAQHLTQFLRLRLAGALLAEGDNSAHGGTQGLRAALEAGQALEIAGYELAPQLAAALETLALETLAPACPVDWIETVSSAGQDAAPGAARAAAAWQAAGVDVRLHTVQCAPFWATSEITENPAWLAASSAALRERLHAH
;
A
#
# COMPACT_ATOMS: atom_id res chain seq x y z
N MET A 1 -24.37 -8.54 24.59
CA MET A 1 -23.87 -9.63 23.69
C MET A 1 -22.37 -9.45 23.59
N ASN A 2 -21.58 -10.44 24.02
CA ASN A 2 -20.12 -10.40 23.84
C ASN A 2 -19.81 -10.43 22.34
N ALA A 3 -18.96 -9.53 21.87
CA ALA A 3 -18.43 -9.61 20.51
C ALA A 3 -17.78 -11.00 20.30
N PRO A 4 -18.00 -11.66 19.15
CA PRO A 4 -17.35 -12.93 18.87
C PRO A 4 -15.82 -12.76 18.97
N ALA A 5 -15.16 -13.73 19.61
CA ALA A 5 -13.71 -13.71 19.73
C ALA A 5 -13.08 -13.70 18.33
N ALA A 6 -12.10 -12.82 18.12
CA ALA A 6 -11.33 -12.82 16.88
C ALA A 6 -10.62 -14.17 16.71
N LEU A 7 -10.76 -14.79 15.54
CA LEU A 7 -10.03 -16.00 15.19
C LEU A 7 -8.54 -15.69 14.99
N PRO A 8 -7.64 -16.66 15.26
CA PRO A 8 -6.23 -16.48 14.94
C PRO A 8 -6.04 -16.26 13.44
N ALA A 9 -5.02 -15.51 13.07
CA ALA A 9 -4.65 -15.35 11.68
C ALA A 9 -3.97 -16.63 11.15
N ASP A 10 -4.25 -16.98 9.90
CA ASP A 10 -3.64 -18.10 9.19
C ASP A 10 -2.48 -17.58 8.34
N ALA A 11 -1.27 -18.10 8.58
CA ALA A 11 -0.10 -17.85 7.77
C ALA A 11 0.10 -18.99 6.77
N PHE A 12 0.22 -18.66 5.49
CA PHE A 12 0.40 -19.67 4.44
C PHE A 12 1.16 -19.11 3.24
N PHE A 13 1.57 -19.98 2.35
CA PHE A 13 2.15 -19.60 1.07
C PHE A 13 1.15 -19.85 -0.06
N LEU A 14 0.97 -18.84 -0.91
CA LEU A 14 0.17 -18.91 -2.13
C LEU A 14 1.12 -19.14 -3.31
N ASP A 15 0.97 -20.27 -4.02
CA ASP A 15 1.73 -20.56 -5.23
C ASP A 15 1.22 -19.68 -6.38
N HIS A 16 2.07 -18.83 -6.93
CA HIS A 16 1.75 -17.96 -8.06
C HIS A 16 2.98 -17.67 -8.92
N GLY A 17 2.83 -17.81 -10.24
CA GLY A 17 3.88 -17.46 -11.21
C GLY A 17 5.18 -18.26 -11.05
N GLY A 18 5.12 -19.48 -10.51
CA GLY A 18 6.30 -20.33 -10.27
C GLY A 18 7.09 -19.99 -9.00
N ALA A 19 6.58 -19.08 -8.17
CA ALA A 19 7.17 -18.71 -6.88
C ALA A 19 6.07 -18.55 -5.82
N ARG A 20 6.45 -18.64 -4.54
CA ARG A 20 5.51 -18.60 -3.42
C ARG A 20 5.39 -17.18 -2.85
N ARG A 21 4.15 -16.76 -2.57
CA ARG A 21 3.85 -15.50 -1.89
C ARG A 21 3.42 -15.79 -0.47
N PHE A 22 4.09 -15.18 0.49
CA PHE A 22 3.67 -15.25 1.88
C PHE A 22 2.37 -14.46 2.07
N CYS A 23 1.42 -15.09 2.73
CA CYS A 23 0.10 -14.53 3.00
C CYS A 23 -0.24 -14.67 4.48
N LEU A 24 -0.81 -13.62 5.05
CA LEU A 24 -1.40 -13.64 6.37
C LEU A 24 -2.89 -13.32 6.25
N TYR A 25 -3.72 -14.33 6.47
CA TYR A 25 -5.16 -14.19 6.39
C TYR A 25 -5.79 -14.07 7.78
N HIS A 26 -6.61 -13.06 7.96
CA HIS A 26 -7.43 -12.84 9.14
C HIS A 26 -8.88 -13.22 8.81
N PRO A 27 -9.39 -14.36 9.30
CA PRO A 27 -10.77 -14.77 9.03
C PRO A 27 -11.78 -13.85 9.74
N PRO A 28 -12.95 -13.61 9.11
CA PRO A 28 -13.97 -12.75 9.69
C PRO A 28 -14.55 -13.36 10.97
N ALA A 29 -14.80 -12.53 11.98
CA ALA A 29 -15.54 -12.93 13.16
C ALA A 29 -17.04 -13.01 12.82
N GLY A 30 -17.62 -14.21 12.91
CA GLY A 30 -19.04 -14.46 12.58
C GLY A 30 -19.32 -14.50 11.07
N SER A 31 -20.49 -13.97 10.65
CA SER A 31 -20.84 -13.92 9.23
C SER A 31 -19.94 -12.96 8.47
N CYS A 32 -19.47 -13.39 7.31
CA CYS A 32 -18.63 -12.57 6.45
C CYS A 32 -19.44 -11.41 5.84
N ARG A 33 -18.89 -10.20 5.94
CA ARG A 33 -19.47 -8.96 5.39
C ARG A 33 -18.78 -8.50 4.11
N GLY A 34 -17.68 -9.14 3.73
CA GLY A 34 -16.88 -8.82 2.57
C GLY A 34 -15.42 -9.20 2.77
N ALA A 35 -14.62 -8.95 1.75
CA ALA A 35 -13.20 -9.27 1.72
C ALA A 35 -12.35 -8.01 1.52
N VAL A 36 -11.20 -7.97 2.16
CA VAL A 36 -10.24 -6.86 2.08
C VAL A 36 -8.87 -7.41 1.70
N LEU A 37 -8.28 -6.88 0.63
CA LEU A 37 -6.90 -7.16 0.25
C LEU A 37 -6.02 -5.96 0.63
N TYR A 38 -5.06 -6.19 1.51
CA TYR A 38 -4.08 -5.18 1.90
C TYR A 38 -2.87 -5.19 0.96
N VAL A 39 -2.50 -4.00 0.50
CA VAL A 39 -1.33 -3.75 -0.34
C VAL A 39 -0.32 -2.91 0.44
N HIS A 40 0.80 -3.52 0.78
CA HIS A 40 1.83 -2.92 1.62
C HIS A 40 2.59 -1.79 0.92
N PRO A 41 3.23 -0.88 1.67
CA PRO A 41 4.06 0.17 1.11
C PRO A 41 5.43 -0.37 0.65
N PHE A 42 6.24 0.50 0.08
CA PHE A 42 7.49 0.19 -0.60
C PHE A 42 8.67 -0.01 0.36
N ALA A 43 9.49 -1.00 0.12
CA ALA A 43 10.77 -1.22 0.78
C ALA A 43 10.66 -1.13 2.33
N GLU A 44 11.48 -0.31 2.98
CA GLU A 44 11.52 -0.19 4.44
C GLU A 44 10.23 0.35 5.07
N GLU A 45 9.42 1.12 4.33
CA GLU A 45 8.11 1.56 4.82
C GLU A 45 7.21 0.37 5.19
N MET A 46 7.35 -0.77 4.47
CA MET A 46 6.61 -2.01 4.75
C MET A 46 6.91 -2.54 6.15
N ASN A 47 8.18 -2.67 6.54
CA ASN A 47 8.59 -3.19 7.83
C ASN A 47 8.07 -2.30 8.98
N ARG A 48 8.19 -0.99 8.81
CA ARG A 48 7.73 0.00 9.81
C ARG A 48 6.21 0.02 9.96
N ALA A 49 5.48 -0.24 8.87
CA ALA A 49 4.02 -0.22 8.88
C ALA A 49 3.37 -1.55 9.32
N ARG A 50 4.12 -2.68 9.40
CA ARG A 50 3.55 -4.02 9.68
C ARG A 50 2.68 -4.06 10.93
N ARG A 51 3.08 -3.37 12.00
CA ARG A 51 2.31 -3.33 13.26
C ARG A 51 0.95 -2.68 13.07
N MET A 52 0.90 -1.50 12.43
CA MET A 52 -0.35 -0.79 12.16
C MET A 52 -1.26 -1.57 11.20
N ALA A 53 -0.68 -2.17 10.15
CA ALA A 53 -1.42 -3.02 9.23
C ALA A 53 -2.02 -4.24 9.93
N ALA A 54 -1.27 -4.93 10.79
CA ALA A 54 -1.75 -6.07 11.56
C ALA A 54 -2.87 -5.69 12.53
N LEU A 55 -2.79 -4.53 13.19
CA LEU A 55 -3.83 -4.04 14.09
C LEU A 55 -5.12 -3.72 13.31
N GLN A 56 -5.00 -3.07 12.16
CA GLN A 56 -6.16 -2.77 11.32
C GLN A 56 -6.80 -4.03 10.74
N ALA A 57 -6.00 -4.99 10.26
CA ALA A 57 -6.51 -6.25 9.75
C ALA A 57 -7.31 -7.00 10.83
N ARG A 58 -6.82 -7.04 12.08
CA ARG A 58 -7.53 -7.64 13.21
C ARG A 58 -8.83 -6.88 13.53
N ALA A 59 -8.80 -5.54 13.49
CA ALA A 59 -9.99 -4.72 13.74
C ALA A 59 -11.07 -4.97 12.67
N LEU A 60 -10.68 -5.07 11.40
CA LEU A 60 -11.59 -5.39 10.30
C LEU A 60 -12.11 -6.83 10.39
N ALA A 61 -11.25 -7.79 10.73
CA ALA A 61 -11.66 -9.18 10.96
C ALA A 61 -12.68 -9.29 12.10
N ALA A 62 -12.45 -8.59 13.22
CA ALA A 62 -13.40 -8.50 14.32
C ALA A 62 -14.74 -7.83 13.91
N ALA A 63 -14.71 -6.95 12.90
CA ALA A 63 -15.90 -6.33 12.32
C ALA A 63 -16.60 -7.22 11.26
N GLY A 64 -16.09 -8.42 10.99
CA GLY A 64 -16.69 -9.40 10.08
C GLY A 64 -16.13 -9.39 8.65
N TYR A 65 -14.98 -8.80 8.39
CA TYR A 65 -14.32 -8.84 7.07
C TYR A 65 -13.22 -9.91 7.02
N GLY A 66 -13.16 -10.67 5.94
CA GLY A 66 -11.99 -11.51 5.65
C GLY A 66 -10.85 -10.63 5.12
N VAL A 67 -9.70 -10.58 5.81
CA VAL A 67 -8.60 -9.69 5.43
C VAL A 67 -7.38 -10.50 5.03
N LEU A 68 -6.89 -10.31 3.82
CA LEU A 68 -5.65 -10.89 3.33
C LEU A 68 -4.56 -9.82 3.26
N GLN A 69 -3.44 -10.08 3.91
CA GLN A 69 -2.19 -9.35 3.74
C GLN A 69 -1.27 -10.25 2.90
N ILE A 70 -0.82 -9.77 1.75
CA ILE A 70 0.10 -10.49 0.86
C ILE A 70 1.43 -9.74 0.83
N ASP A 71 2.52 -10.47 1.03
CA ASP A 71 3.86 -9.97 0.71
C ASP A 71 4.08 -10.18 -0.78
N LEU A 72 4.39 -9.12 -1.51
CA LEU A 72 4.61 -9.15 -2.95
C LEU A 72 5.93 -9.83 -3.31
N LEU A 73 6.13 -10.22 -4.57
CA LEU A 73 7.38 -10.82 -5.06
C LEU A 73 8.61 -10.02 -4.61
N GLY A 74 9.57 -10.71 -3.99
CA GLY A 74 10.80 -10.09 -3.50
C GLY A 74 10.62 -9.20 -2.27
N CYS A 75 9.47 -9.27 -1.59
CA CYS A 75 9.18 -8.51 -0.38
C CYS A 75 8.88 -9.47 0.79
N GLY A 76 9.31 -9.08 1.99
CA GLY A 76 9.00 -9.78 3.24
C GLY A 76 9.42 -11.24 3.25
N ASP A 77 8.45 -12.14 3.46
CA ASP A 77 8.66 -13.58 3.50
C ASP A 77 8.29 -14.29 2.17
N SER A 78 7.94 -13.54 1.12
CA SER A 78 7.73 -14.06 -0.23
C SER A 78 9.03 -14.43 -0.91
N GLU A 79 8.99 -15.41 -1.82
CA GLU A 79 10.16 -15.78 -2.61
C GLU A 79 10.62 -14.68 -3.56
N GLY A 80 11.88 -14.79 -3.99
CA GLY A 80 12.57 -13.82 -4.82
C GLY A 80 13.28 -12.74 -3.99
N ASP A 81 14.13 -11.98 -4.63
CA ASP A 81 14.80 -10.82 -4.06
C ASP A 81 14.13 -9.53 -4.53
N PHE A 82 14.35 -8.42 -3.81
CA PHE A 82 13.76 -7.13 -4.20
C PHE A 82 14.20 -6.68 -5.60
N GLY A 83 15.36 -7.14 -6.08
CA GLY A 83 15.84 -6.97 -7.44
C GLY A 83 14.99 -7.67 -8.51
N ASP A 84 14.20 -8.68 -8.14
CA ASP A 84 13.27 -9.37 -9.04
C ASP A 84 11.93 -8.65 -9.17
N ALA A 85 11.65 -7.69 -8.29
CA ALA A 85 10.39 -6.97 -8.26
C ALA A 85 10.16 -6.19 -9.56
N ARG A 86 8.94 -6.34 -10.10
CA ARG A 86 8.43 -5.62 -11.27
C ARG A 86 7.02 -5.17 -10.99
N TRP A 87 6.64 -4.02 -11.49
CA TRP A 87 5.30 -3.47 -11.26
C TRP A 87 4.19 -4.42 -11.73
N GLU A 88 4.38 -5.00 -12.89
CA GLU A 88 3.44 -5.95 -13.50
C GLU A 88 3.35 -7.26 -12.71
N LEU A 89 4.47 -7.75 -12.15
CA LEU A 89 4.47 -8.94 -11.31
C LEU A 89 3.74 -8.67 -9.99
N TRP A 90 3.91 -7.50 -9.40
CA TRP A 90 3.16 -7.09 -8.23
C TRP A 90 1.65 -6.96 -8.50
N GLN A 91 1.25 -6.48 -9.68
CA GLN A 91 -0.17 -6.49 -10.09
C GLN A 91 -0.71 -7.92 -10.21
N GLN A 92 0.10 -8.85 -10.74
CA GLN A 92 -0.28 -10.28 -10.81
C GLN A 92 -0.38 -10.90 -9.40
N ASP A 93 0.48 -10.54 -8.45
CA ASP A 93 0.37 -10.96 -7.06
C ASP A 93 -0.94 -10.48 -6.43
N LEU A 94 -1.35 -9.23 -6.69
CA LEU A 94 -2.66 -8.72 -6.24
C LEU A 94 -3.81 -9.49 -6.88
N ALA A 95 -3.71 -9.85 -8.17
CA ALA A 95 -4.72 -10.65 -8.84
C ALA A 95 -4.86 -12.03 -8.17
N ALA A 96 -3.74 -12.69 -7.86
CA ALA A 96 -3.74 -13.98 -7.17
C ALA A 96 -4.36 -13.87 -5.75
N GLY A 97 -4.04 -12.82 -5.01
CA GLY A 97 -4.63 -12.55 -3.69
C GLY A 97 -6.14 -12.27 -3.78
N ALA A 98 -6.58 -11.52 -4.79
CA ALA A 98 -7.98 -11.25 -5.05
C ALA A 98 -8.75 -12.52 -5.44
N ASP A 99 -8.21 -13.34 -6.34
CA ASP A 99 -8.80 -14.63 -6.74
C ASP A 99 -8.92 -15.56 -5.51
N TRP A 100 -7.90 -15.60 -4.66
CA TRP A 100 -7.92 -16.40 -3.43
C TRP A 100 -9.01 -15.96 -2.46
N LEU A 101 -9.19 -14.63 -2.25
CA LEU A 101 -10.25 -14.07 -1.40
C LEU A 101 -11.64 -14.31 -1.99
N ARG A 102 -11.81 -14.10 -3.30
CA ARG A 102 -13.08 -14.30 -4.00
C ARG A 102 -13.50 -15.77 -4.05
N GLY A 103 -12.56 -16.70 -4.01
CA GLY A 103 -12.86 -18.13 -3.87
C GLY A 103 -13.38 -18.53 -2.48
N ARG A 104 -13.32 -17.61 -1.48
CA ARG A 104 -13.71 -17.86 -0.08
C ARG A 104 -14.85 -17.00 0.42
N HIS A 105 -15.03 -15.83 -0.19
CA HIS A 105 -15.96 -14.83 0.29
C HIS A 105 -16.78 -14.25 -0.85
N ASP A 106 -18.08 -14.33 -0.68
CA ASP A 106 -19.05 -13.53 -1.43
C ASP A 106 -19.16 -12.13 -0.80
N GLY A 107 -19.77 -11.20 -1.53
CA GLY A 107 -20.01 -9.83 -1.05
C GLY A 107 -18.93 -8.83 -1.47
N PRO A 108 -18.91 -7.64 -0.87
CA PRO A 108 -18.03 -6.55 -1.28
C PRO A 108 -16.55 -6.90 -1.20
N PHE A 109 -15.79 -6.45 -2.20
CA PHE A 109 -14.34 -6.59 -2.26
C PHE A 109 -13.68 -5.22 -2.18
N VAL A 110 -12.80 -5.05 -1.20
CA VAL A 110 -12.12 -3.81 -0.89
C VAL A 110 -10.62 -3.95 -1.12
N LEU A 111 -10.03 -2.97 -1.79
CA LEU A 111 -8.58 -2.80 -1.80
C LEU A 111 -8.18 -1.78 -0.74
N TRP A 112 -7.23 -2.16 0.11
CA TRP A 112 -6.66 -1.29 1.12
C TRP A 112 -5.17 -1.12 0.86
N GLY A 113 -4.75 0.07 0.45
CA GLY A 113 -3.36 0.37 0.11
C GLY A 113 -2.74 1.43 0.99
N LEU A 114 -1.46 1.26 1.33
CA LEU A 114 -0.65 2.23 2.06
C LEU A 114 0.46 2.79 1.17
N ARG A 115 0.59 4.12 1.08
CA ARG A 115 1.68 4.80 0.38
C ARG A 115 1.76 4.38 -1.10
N LEU A 116 2.91 3.80 -1.53
CA LEU A 116 3.06 3.26 -2.89
C LEU A 116 2.11 2.07 -3.14
N GLY A 117 1.79 1.29 -2.12
CA GLY A 117 0.79 0.23 -2.21
C GLY A 117 -0.60 0.74 -2.56
N ALA A 118 -0.94 1.99 -2.20
CA ALA A 118 -2.18 2.62 -2.65
C ALA A 118 -2.16 2.91 -4.16
N LEU A 119 -1.04 3.38 -4.71
CA LEU A 119 -0.87 3.54 -6.17
C LEU A 119 -0.97 2.21 -6.91
N LEU A 120 -0.35 1.15 -6.37
CA LEU A 120 -0.41 -0.18 -6.95
C LEU A 120 -1.86 -0.73 -6.92
N ALA A 121 -2.58 -0.54 -5.82
CA ALA A 121 -3.98 -0.93 -5.70
C ALA A 121 -4.88 -0.19 -6.70
N LEU A 122 -4.66 1.12 -6.90
CA LEU A 122 -5.39 1.94 -7.88
C LEU A 122 -5.12 1.49 -9.31
N ASP A 123 -3.86 1.25 -9.67
CA ASP A 123 -3.50 0.81 -11.00
C ASP A 123 -4.00 -0.62 -11.28
N TYR A 124 -3.91 -1.51 -10.30
CA TYR A 124 -4.49 -2.84 -10.38
C TYR A 124 -6.02 -2.79 -10.58
N ALA A 125 -6.74 -1.93 -9.85
CA ALA A 125 -8.20 -1.84 -9.94
C ALA A 125 -8.72 -1.53 -11.35
N ARG A 126 -7.93 -0.86 -12.20
CA ARG A 126 -8.29 -0.53 -13.60
C ARG A 126 -8.39 -1.75 -14.50
N GLN A 127 -7.69 -2.82 -14.17
CA GLN A 127 -7.62 -4.05 -14.93
C GLN A 127 -8.05 -5.29 -14.12
N ALA A 128 -8.59 -5.05 -12.92
CA ALA A 128 -8.98 -6.11 -12.01
C ALA A 128 -10.06 -7.00 -12.65
N ARG A 129 -9.85 -8.32 -12.57
CA ARG A 129 -10.82 -9.31 -13.06
C ARG A 129 -12.11 -9.28 -12.23
N HIS A 130 -11.98 -9.05 -10.95
CA HIS A 130 -13.10 -8.93 -10.03
C HIS A 130 -13.40 -7.44 -9.77
N PRO A 131 -14.67 -7.03 -9.79
CA PRO A 131 -15.04 -5.68 -9.43
C PRO A 131 -14.50 -5.31 -8.03
N VAL A 132 -13.97 -4.11 -7.91
CA VAL A 132 -13.59 -3.50 -6.63
C VAL A 132 -14.74 -2.62 -6.18
N ASP A 133 -15.32 -2.92 -5.01
CA ASP A 133 -16.52 -2.24 -4.52
C ASP A 133 -16.19 -0.97 -3.73
N ALA A 134 -15.00 -0.91 -3.11
CA ALA A 134 -14.51 0.29 -2.43
C ALA A 134 -12.97 0.25 -2.29
N MET A 135 -12.38 1.40 -2.05
CA MET A 135 -10.96 1.52 -1.72
C MET A 135 -10.75 2.27 -0.41
N LEU A 136 -9.81 1.77 0.40
CA LEU A 136 -9.28 2.46 1.58
C LEU A 136 -7.83 2.83 1.29
N LEU A 137 -7.55 4.11 1.13
CA LEU A 137 -6.21 4.59 0.81
C LEU A 137 -5.59 5.28 2.02
N TRP A 138 -4.47 4.75 2.47
CA TRP A 138 -3.68 5.29 3.57
C TRP A 138 -2.53 6.11 3.02
N GLN A 139 -2.58 7.43 3.15
CA GLN A 139 -1.53 8.38 2.75
C GLN A 139 -0.91 8.03 1.39
N PRO A 140 -1.66 7.92 0.32
CA PRO A 140 -1.14 7.47 -0.96
C PRO A 140 -0.04 8.38 -1.49
N VAL A 141 0.91 7.79 -2.20
CA VAL A 141 1.91 8.52 -2.97
C VAL A 141 1.22 9.20 -4.15
N LEU A 142 1.39 10.50 -4.31
CA LEU A 142 0.74 11.25 -5.39
C LEU A 142 1.47 11.08 -6.73
N LYS A 143 2.80 10.98 -6.71
CA LYS A 143 3.65 10.83 -7.92
C LYS A 143 4.77 9.84 -7.64
N GLY A 144 4.82 8.77 -8.42
CA GLY A 144 5.85 7.74 -8.29
C GLY A 144 7.26 8.30 -8.52
N ALA A 145 7.44 9.23 -9.47
CA ALA A 145 8.71 9.92 -9.72
C ALA A 145 9.23 10.67 -8.48
N GLN A 146 8.34 11.30 -7.69
CA GLN A 146 8.74 11.97 -6.45
C GLN A 146 9.12 10.96 -5.36
N HIS A 147 8.36 9.88 -5.26
CA HIS A 147 8.66 8.79 -4.32
C HIS A 147 10.01 8.14 -4.65
N LEU A 148 10.26 7.84 -5.92
CA LEU A 148 11.57 7.36 -6.39
C LEU A 148 12.69 8.34 -6.04
N THR A 149 12.49 9.66 -6.23
CA THR A 149 13.49 10.67 -5.84
C THR A 149 13.79 10.60 -4.34
N GLN A 150 12.76 10.43 -3.49
CA GLN A 150 12.94 10.30 -2.04
C GLN A 150 13.73 9.03 -1.69
N PHE A 151 13.43 7.93 -2.35
CA PHE A 151 14.15 6.66 -2.17
C PHE A 151 15.62 6.76 -2.61
N LEU A 152 15.90 7.34 -3.78
CA LEU A 152 17.27 7.57 -4.26
C LEU A 152 18.09 8.45 -3.30
N ARG A 153 17.47 9.42 -2.62
CA ARG A 153 18.14 10.25 -1.61
C ARG A 153 18.67 9.45 -0.42
N LEU A 154 18.09 8.30 -0.10
CA LEU A 154 18.62 7.43 0.97
C LEU A 154 20.02 6.91 0.63
N ARG A 155 20.27 6.56 -0.64
CA ARG A 155 21.60 6.17 -1.10
C ARG A 155 22.61 7.32 -0.96
N LEU A 156 22.22 8.54 -1.35
CA LEU A 156 23.08 9.71 -1.21
C LEU A 156 23.42 10.00 0.25
N ALA A 157 22.43 9.88 1.14
CA ALA A 157 22.64 10.05 2.58
C ALA A 157 23.60 8.97 3.13
N GLY A 158 23.45 7.71 2.71
CA GLY A 158 24.35 6.62 3.08
C GLY A 158 25.78 6.84 2.60
N ALA A 159 25.97 7.27 1.35
CA ALA A 159 27.28 7.56 0.77
C ALA A 159 28.00 8.73 1.48
N LEU A 160 27.26 9.73 1.97
CA LEU A 160 27.85 10.84 2.76
C LEU A 160 28.35 10.38 4.14
N LEU A 161 27.78 9.32 4.69
CA LEU A 161 28.19 8.75 5.98
C LEU A 161 29.34 7.74 5.84
N ALA A 162 29.51 7.16 4.66
CA ALA A 162 30.63 6.25 4.33
C ALA A 162 31.78 7.08 3.74
N GLU A 163 32.82 7.34 4.54
CA GLU A 163 34.02 8.07 4.07
C GLU A 163 34.63 7.39 2.83
N GLY A 164 34.62 8.10 1.69
CA GLY A 164 35.32 7.68 0.44
C GLY A 164 34.44 7.05 -0.64
N ASP A 165 33.15 6.97 -0.49
CA ASP A 165 32.23 6.48 -1.54
C ASP A 165 31.96 7.58 -2.59
N ASN A 166 32.67 7.50 -3.74
CA ASN A 166 32.45 8.37 -4.89
C ASN A 166 31.20 7.99 -5.74
N SER A 167 30.40 7.02 -5.33
CA SER A 167 29.24 6.53 -6.10
C SER A 167 28.07 7.54 -6.17
N ALA A 168 28.16 8.64 -5.43
CA ALA A 168 27.18 9.72 -5.38
C ALA A 168 27.38 10.85 -6.42
N HIS A 169 28.31 10.69 -7.37
CA HIS A 169 28.56 11.69 -8.41
C HIS A 169 27.30 11.94 -9.26
N GLY A 170 26.88 13.20 -9.37
CA GLY A 170 25.68 13.58 -10.12
C GLY A 170 24.38 13.58 -9.33
N GLY A 171 24.42 13.27 -8.02
CA GLY A 171 23.20 13.30 -7.17
C GLY A 171 22.11 12.33 -7.64
N THR A 172 20.86 12.65 -7.38
CA THR A 172 19.72 11.80 -7.82
C THR A 172 19.58 11.70 -9.34
N GLN A 173 20.10 12.68 -10.08
CA GLN A 173 20.08 12.66 -11.55
C GLN A 173 21.08 11.63 -12.09
N GLY A 174 22.28 11.55 -11.51
CA GLY A 174 23.27 10.51 -11.87
C GLY A 174 22.75 9.10 -11.58
N LEU A 175 22.07 8.90 -10.43
CA LEU A 175 21.44 7.62 -10.11
C LEU A 175 20.31 7.24 -11.09
N ARG A 176 19.50 8.22 -11.53
CA ARG A 176 18.48 7.99 -12.57
C ARG A 176 19.09 7.59 -13.89
N ALA A 177 20.15 8.30 -14.33
CA ALA A 177 20.87 7.96 -15.56
C ALA A 177 21.46 6.54 -15.52
N ALA A 178 21.96 6.08 -14.36
CA ALA A 178 22.43 4.71 -14.20
C ALA A 178 21.28 3.69 -14.34
N LEU A 179 20.11 3.96 -13.73
CA LEU A 179 18.92 3.12 -13.91
C LEU A 179 18.44 3.10 -15.37
N GLU A 180 18.40 4.25 -16.03
CA GLU A 180 18.04 4.37 -17.47
C GLU A 180 19.03 3.61 -18.36
N ALA A 181 20.30 3.53 -17.97
CA ALA A 181 21.32 2.73 -18.64
C ALA A 181 21.21 1.21 -18.34
N GLY A 182 20.21 0.78 -17.56
CA GLY A 182 19.97 -0.62 -17.24
C GLY A 182 20.73 -1.13 -16.01
N GLN A 183 21.35 -0.26 -15.21
CA GLN A 183 22.09 -0.64 -14.01
C GLN A 183 21.14 -0.69 -12.80
N ALA A 184 21.06 -1.85 -12.12
CA ALA A 184 20.39 -1.95 -10.83
C ALA A 184 21.18 -1.20 -9.75
N LEU A 185 20.46 -0.63 -8.78
CA LEU A 185 21.04 0.15 -7.70
C LEU A 185 20.67 -0.42 -6.34
N GLU A 186 21.65 -0.69 -5.50
CA GLU A 186 21.40 -0.99 -4.10
C GLU A 186 21.14 0.31 -3.31
N ILE A 187 20.01 0.38 -2.59
CA ILE A 187 19.58 1.54 -1.82
C ILE A 187 19.07 1.05 -0.47
N ALA A 188 19.76 1.40 0.60
CA ALA A 188 19.38 1.01 1.97
C ALA A 188 19.09 -0.50 2.14
N GLY A 189 19.87 -1.36 1.46
CA GLY A 189 19.74 -2.81 1.50
C GLY A 189 18.71 -3.40 0.52
N TYR A 190 18.14 -2.58 -0.36
CA TYR A 190 17.20 -3.01 -1.41
C TYR A 190 17.81 -2.81 -2.78
N GLU A 191 17.89 -3.85 -3.60
CA GLU A 191 18.30 -3.73 -4.99
C GLU A 191 17.15 -3.24 -5.86
N LEU A 192 17.20 -1.99 -6.31
CA LEU A 192 16.20 -1.41 -7.20
C LEU A 192 16.49 -1.77 -8.65
N ALA A 193 15.62 -2.56 -9.25
CA ALA A 193 15.70 -2.90 -10.67
C ALA A 193 15.34 -1.70 -11.56
N PRO A 194 16.02 -1.50 -12.70
CA PRO A 194 15.74 -0.43 -13.66
C PRO A 194 14.29 -0.43 -14.15
N GLN A 195 13.71 -1.60 -14.39
CA GLN A 195 12.33 -1.76 -14.88
C GLN A 195 11.30 -1.28 -13.85
N LEU A 196 11.53 -1.58 -12.56
CA LEU A 196 10.66 -1.10 -11.49
C LEU A 196 10.78 0.42 -11.36
N ALA A 197 12.00 0.96 -11.41
CA ALA A 197 12.23 2.41 -11.39
C ALA A 197 11.53 3.11 -12.56
N ALA A 198 11.65 2.58 -13.78
CA ALA A 198 10.98 3.12 -14.97
C ALA A 198 9.45 3.12 -14.84
N ALA A 199 8.86 2.08 -14.27
CA ALA A 199 7.44 2.03 -13.99
C ALA A 199 7.03 3.15 -13.02
N LEU A 200 7.77 3.32 -11.91
CA LEU A 200 7.50 4.37 -10.92
C LEU A 200 7.54 5.78 -11.50
N GLU A 201 8.43 6.05 -12.47
CA GLU A 201 8.53 7.37 -13.10
C GLU A 201 7.24 7.81 -13.79
N THR A 202 6.46 6.88 -14.31
CA THR A 202 5.25 7.18 -15.09
C THR A 202 4.00 7.28 -14.25
N LEU A 203 4.05 6.83 -12.99
CA LEU A 203 2.86 6.74 -12.13
C LEU A 203 2.48 8.09 -11.53
N ALA A 204 1.23 8.47 -11.72
CA ALA A 204 0.64 9.64 -11.08
C ALA A 204 -0.78 9.31 -10.61
N LEU A 205 -1.06 9.51 -9.33
CA LEU A 205 -2.34 9.18 -8.70
C LEU A 205 -3.53 9.83 -9.43
N GLU A 206 -3.36 11.07 -9.89
CA GLU A 206 -4.39 11.83 -10.59
C GLU A 206 -4.89 11.16 -11.88
N THR A 207 -4.05 10.31 -12.50
CA THR A 207 -4.41 9.56 -13.73
C THR A 207 -5.04 8.19 -13.43
N LEU A 208 -5.12 7.81 -12.16
CA LEU A 208 -5.58 6.51 -11.69
C LEU A 208 -6.94 6.60 -10.98
N ALA A 209 -7.83 7.48 -11.44
CA ALA A 209 -9.17 7.62 -10.88
C ALA A 209 -9.91 6.25 -10.94
N PRO A 210 -10.32 5.69 -9.79
CA PRO A 210 -11.02 4.40 -9.77
C PRO A 210 -12.50 4.56 -10.13
N ALA A 211 -13.13 3.46 -10.52
CA ALA A 211 -14.56 3.41 -10.81
C ALA A 211 -15.42 3.14 -9.54
N CYS A 212 -14.80 2.98 -8.39
CA CYS A 212 -15.48 2.69 -7.12
C CYS A 212 -15.27 3.82 -6.09
N PRO A 213 -16.08 3.85 -5.03
CA PRO A 213 -15.92 4.79 -3.93
C PRO A 213 -14.57 4.67 -3.23
N VAL A 214 -14.04 5.80 -2.76
CA VAL A 214 -12.74 5.89 -2.09
C VAL A 214 -12.87 6.58 -0.74
N ASP A 215 -12.34 5.95 0.30
CA ASP A 215 -12.01 6.58 1.58
C ASP A 215 -10.49 6.78 1.65
N TRP A 216 -10.08 8.03 1.68
CA TRP A 216 -8.68 8.42 1.66
C TRP A 216 -8.30 9.06 2.99
N ILE A 217 -7.33 8.49 3.71
CA ILE A 217 -6.89 8.97 5.01
C ILE A 217 -5.49 9.60 4.91
N GLU A 218 -5.38 10.83 5.39
CA GLU A 218 -4.15 11.64 5.41
C GLU A 218 -3.71 11.95 6.84
N THR A 219 -2.39 11.96 7.08
CA THR A 219 -1.84 12.47 8.34
C THR A 219 -1.82 14.00 8.33
N VAL A 220 -2.10 14.59 9.49
CA VAL A 220 -1.93 16.02 9.73
C VAL A 220 -1.14 16.23 11.03
N SER A 221 -0.44 17.37 11.14
CA SER A 221 0.38 17.68 12.30
C SER A 221 -0.43 18.16 13.51
N SER A 222 -1.62 18.71 13.27
CA SER A 222 -2.52 19.20 14.30
C SER A 222 -3.97 18.84 14.02
N ALA A 223 -4.76 18.71 15.08
CA ALA A 223 -6.19 18.44 14.97
C ALA A 223 -6.91 19.58 14.23
N GLY A 224 -7.84 19.22 13.32
CA GLY A 224 -8.61 20.19 12.55
C GLY A 224 -7.84 20.83 11.37
N GLN A 225 -6.61 20.41 11.13
CA GLN A 225 -5.87 20.83 9.95
C GLN A 225 -6.42 20.14 8.69
N ASP A 226 -6.52 20.89 7.60
CA ASP A 226 -6.88 20.34 6.30
C ASP A 226 -5.80 19.41 5.76
N ALA A 227 -6.20 18.52 4.86
CA ALA A 227 -5.28 17.65 4.15
C ALA A 227 -4.25 18.46 3.33
N ALA A 228 -3.11 17.85 3.07
CA ALA A 228 -2.07 18.47 2.24
C ALA A 228 -2.63 18.97 0.91
N PRO A 229 -2.22 20.16 0.40
CA PRO A 229 -2.79 20.75 -0.81
C PRO A 229 -2.74 19.85 -2.04
N GLY A 230 -1.74 18.96 -2.11
CA GLY A 230 -1.64 17.97 -3.19
C GLY A 230 -2.75 16.91 -3.11
N ALA A 231 -3.01 16.37 -1.92
CA ALA A 231 -4.07 15.40 -1.67
C ALA A 231 -5.46 16.03 -1.93
N ALA A 232 -5.69 17.23 -1.40
CA ALA A 232 -6.95 17.96 -1.61
C ALA A 232 -7.23 18.21 -3.11
N ARG A 233 -6.22 18.63 -3.89
CA ARG A 233 -6.37 18.82 -5.34
C ARG A 233 -6.66 17.51 -6.07
N ALA A 234 -5.97 16.42 -5.74
CA ALA A 234 -6.20 15.14 -6.37
C ALA A 234 -7.59 14.58 -6.04
N ALA A 235 -8.03 14.67 -4.79
CA ALA A 235 -9.36 14.27 -4.38
C ALA A 235 -10.44 15.10 -5.10
N ALA A 236 -10.28 16.43 -5.19
CA ALA A 236 -11.19 17.29 -5.92
C ALA A 236 -11.25 16.98 -7.43
N ALA A 237 -10.11 16.65 -8.05
CA ALA A 237 -10.07 16.21 -9.45
C ALA A 237 -10.85 14.91 -9.67
N TRP A 238 -10.72 13.93 -8.77
CA TRP A 238 -11.49 12.69 -8.83
C TRP A 238 -12.99 12.91 -8.59
N GLN A 239 -13.36 13.78 -7.63
CA GLN A 239 -14.76 14.16 -7.41
C GLN A 239 -15.36 14.84 -8.66
N ALA A 240 -14.61 15.73 -9.33
CA ALA A 240 -15.02 16.35 -10.58
C ALA A 240 -15.16 15.31 -11.72
N ALA A 241 -14.40 14.21 -11.68
CA ALA A 241 -14.53 13.08 -12.60
C ALA A 241 -15.65 12.09 -12.20
N GLY A 242 -16.41 12.37 -11.14
CA GLY A 242 -17.55 11.56 -10.70
C GLY A 242 -17.21 10.45 -9.71
N VAL A 243 -15.99 10.40 -9.17
CA VAL A 243 -15.62 9.44 -8.13
C VAL A 243 -16.14 9.91 -6.77
N ASP A 244 -16.83 9.04 -6.02
CA ASP A 244 -17.20 9.31 -4.64
C ASP A 244 -15.99 9.19 -3.70
N VAL A 245 -15.27 10.30 -3.50
CA VAL A 245 -14.09 10.38 -2.63
C VAL A 245 -14.44 11.09 -1.33
N ARG A 246 -14.11 10.45 -0.21
CA ARG A 246 -14.09 11.06 1.12
C ARG A 246 -12.65 11.17 1.61
N LEU A 247 -12.22 12.40 1.86
CA LEU A 247 -10.89 12.69 2.38
C LEU A 247 -10.97 12.92 3.90
N HIS A 248 -10.30 12.07 4.66
CA HIS A 248 -10.25 12.11 6.11
C HIS A 248 -8.87 12.56 6.58
N THR A 249 -8.79 13.39 7.61
CA THR A 249 -7.52 13.80 8.22
C THR A 249 -7.42 13.25 9.64
N VAL A 250 -6.25 12.70 9.99
CA VAL A 250 -5.97 12.18 11.31
C VAL A 250 -4.66 12.76 11.82
N GLN A 251 -4.68 13.36 13.01
CA GLN A 251 -3.46 13.84 13.64
C GLN A 251 -2.62 12.65 14.09
N CYS A 252 -1.51 12.39 13.38
CA CYS A 252 -0.53 11.39 13.79
C CYS A 252 0.82 11.61 13.10
N ALA A 253 1.87 11.04 13.70
CA ALA A 253 3.16 10.91 13.02
C ALA A 253 3.07 9.86 11.90
N PRO A 254 3.87 10.00 10.83
CA PRO A 254 3.91 9.05 9.72
C PRO A 254 4.57 7.73 10.16
N PHE A 255 3.80 6.81 10.72
CA PHE A 255 4.28 5.54 11.31
C PHE A 255 5.08 4.66 10.34
N TRP A 256 4.92 4.84 9.03
CA TRP A 256 5.72 4.18 7.99
C TRP A 256 7.13 4.77 7.82
N ALA A 257 7.41 5.93 8.42
CA ALA A 257 8.67 6.64 8.32
C ALA A 257 9.41 6.81 9.66
N THR A 258 8.77 6.49 10.79
CA THR A 258 9.39 6.58 12.11
C THR A 258 10.39 5.45 12.32
N SER A 259 11.48 5.71 13.09
CA SER A 259 12.47 4.68 13.46
C SER A 259 11.92 3.69 14.47
N GLU A 260 11.00 4.12 15.33
CA GLU A 260 10.35 3.30 16.32
C GLU A 260 8.97 2.87 15.83
N ILE A 261 8.54 1.66 16.22
CA ILE A 261 7.20 1.16 15.93
C ILE A 261 6.20 1.98 16.75
N THR A 262 5.35 2.71 16.06
CA THR A 262 4.31 3.55 16.67
C THR A 262 2.93 3.01 16.34
N GLU A 263 2.01 3.08 17.31
CA GLU A 263 0.60 2.76 17.14
C GLU A 263 -0.22 4.05 17.18
N ASN A 264 -1.21 4.15 16.31
CA ASN A 264 -2.15 5.26 16.31
C ASN A 264 -3.59 4.75 16.34
N PRO A 265 -4.23 4.68 17.53
CA PRO A 265 -5.61 4.21 17.65
C PRO A 265 -6.63 5.06 16.89
N ALA A 266 -6.39 6.38 16.77
CA ALA A 266 -7.29 7.27 16.03
C ALA A 266 -7.29 6.95 14.54
N TRP A 267 -6.13 6.62 13.96
CA TRP A 267 -6.00 6.16 12.57
C TRP A 267 -6.79 4.87 12.31
N LEU A 268 -6.64 3.89 13.21
CA LEU A 268 -7.36 2.62 13.12
C LEU A 268 -8.88 2.81 13.25
N ALA A 269 -9.30 3.67 14.18
CA ALA A 269 -10.71 3.99 14.38
C ALA A 269 -11.31 4.69 13.16
N ALA A 270 -10.63 5.70 12.60
CA ALA A 270 -11.06 6.42 11.41
C ALA A 270 -11.19 5.47 10.20
N SER A 271 -10.20 4.59 9.99
CA SER A 271 -10.20 3.59 8.91
C SER A 271 -11.38 2.62 9.03
N SER A 272 -11.61 2.12 10.23
CA SER A 272 -12.69 1.16 10.50
C SER A 272 -14.08 1.83 10.39
N ALA A 273 -14.20 3.09 10.79
CA ALA A 273 -15.45 3.85 10.66
C ALA A 273 -15.76 4.13 9.17
N ALA A 274 -14.78 4.65 8.42
CA ALA A 274 -14.90 4.94 7.00
C ALA A 274 -15.37 3.71 6.20
N LEU A 275 -14.72 2.57 6.38
CA LEU A 275 -15.08 1.35 5.67
C LEU A 275 -16.46 0.83 6.06
N ARG A 276 -16.81 0.89 7.35
CA ARG A 276 -18.14 0.49 7.83
C ARG A 276 -19.24 1.36 7.23
N GLU A 277 -19.10 2.67 7.26
CA GLU A 277 -20.08 3.59 6.68
C GLU A 277 -20.23 3.36 5.18
N ARG A 278 -19.14 3.08 4.49
CA ARG A 278 -19.15 2.83 3.05
C ARG A 278 -19.91 1.58 2.67
N LEU A 279 -19.70 0.48 3.39
CA LEU A 279 -20.27 -0.82 3.05
C LEU A 279 -21.66 -1.09 3.71
N HIS A 280 -22.10 -0.24 4.64
CA HIS A 280 -23.46 -0.31 5.20
C HIS A 280 -24.45 0.61 4.49
N ALA A 281 -24.00 1.48 3.59
CA ALA A 281 -24.86 2.38 2.83
C ALA A 281 -25.53 1.69 1.62
N HIS A 282 -25.32 0.41 1.48
CA HIS A 282 -25.90 -0.48 0.47
C HIS A 282 -26.53 -1.69 1.17
#